data_c88166d23f8b1d82d025ed061eca9afd
#
_entry.id   c88166d23f8b1d82d025ed061eca9afd
#
_cell.length_a   1.000
_cell.length_b   1.000
_cell.length_c   1.000
_cell.angle_alpha   90.00
_cell.angle_beta   90.00
_cell.angle_gamma   90.00
#
_symmetry.space_group_name_H-M   'P 1'
#
loop_
_entity.id
_entity.type
_entity.pdbx_description
1 polymer ?
#
loop_
_entity_poly.entity_id
_entity_poly.type
_entity_poly.pdbx_seq_one_letter_code
_entity_poly.pdbx_strand_id
1 'polypeptide(L)'
;LKNDFFNSFLEERVEQGKMLDLVTQAFKENELLLIEAPTGVGKTFAYGIPSIITSIQTGKSVYISTNTKTLQDQIFEKDIPAMRELCRAQGIEDFSVTKIKGRSNYLSLFLFFEYLESDIREEIEYIVVAKLLFWLTKTEYGELDELSWYGQEYSIIDKLRSNDRRVLIPENPYRKEEFLYRVRQDAKTANIIIINHALLLSETTEDTPSKILPDIKLLVIDEAHNLEAVATDALKYSTTLSAIEEALASIDLIIKRQKSKLVAEPFIFPEFRDISESIVLNFGMVFDVLYRYLAFRVPQSGDNKYNQTLIEPNFFKQEGVEGVHRILDALADRIHDLITHLYGAPEALYVQMDRPIAAIE
;
A
#
# COMPACT_ATOMS: atom_id res chain seq x y z
N LEU A 1 -13.49 -36.45 -10.05
CA LEU A 1 -13.60 -34.97 -10.10
C LEU A 1 -13.10 -34.37 -11.43
N LYS A 2 -12.26 -35.08 -12.22
CA LYS A 2 -11.51 -34.51 -13.33
C LYS A 2 -12.28 -34.23 -14.61
N ASN A 3 -13.19 -35.10 -15.02
CA ASN A 3 -13.84 -34.97 -16.33
C ASN A 3 -15.20 -34.26 -16.31
N ASP A 4 -15.85 -34.26 -15.15
CA ASP A 4 -17.23 -33.75 -15.07
C ASP A 4 -17.28 -32.22 -14.86
N PHE A 5 -16.22 -31.63 -14.31
CA PHE A 5 -16.17 -30.19 -14.00
C PHE A 5 -16.17 -29.32 -15.28
N PHE A 6 -15.46 -29.76 -16.32
CA PHE A 6 -15.33 -29.00 -17.58
C PHE A 6 -16.38 -29.37 -18.62
N ASN A 7 -16.87 -30.60 -18.62
CA ASN A 7 -17.79 -31.08 -19.68
C ASN A 7 -19.19 -30.47 -19.62
N SER A 8 -19.54 -29.79 -18.52
CA SER A 8 -20.90 -29.27 -18.37
C SER A 8 -21.08 -27.76 -18.58
N PHE A 9 -20.00 -26.94 -18.53
CA PHE A 9 -20.15 -25.48 -18.51
C PHE A 9 -19.10 -24.67 -19.28
N LEU A 10 -17.98 -25.26 -19.66
CA LEU A 10 -16.91 -24.57 -20.39
C LEU A 10 -16.59 -25.31 -21.69
N GLU A 11 -16.26 -24.57 -22.76
CA GLU A 11 -15.65 -25.18 -23.94
C GLU A 11 -14.41 -25.96 -23.52
N GLU A 12 -14.31 -27.22 -23.97
CA GLU A 12 -13.22 -28.12 -23.62
C GLU A 12 -11.88 -27.54 -24.15
N ARG A 13 -11.12 -26.90 -23.26
CA ARG A 13 -9.78 -26.38 -23.55
C ARG A 13 -8.73 -27.28 -22.92
N VAL A 14 -8.10 -28.08 -23.74
CA VAL A 14 -7.11 -29.10 -23.30
C VAL A 14 -6.00 -28.47 -22.45
N GLU A 15 -5.52 -27.27 -22.81
CA GLU A 15 -4.47 -26.57 -22.06
C GLU A 15 -4.94 -26.12 -20.67
N GLN A 16 -6.17 -25.68 -20.54
CA GLN A 16 -6.77 -25.29 -19.28
C GLN A 16 -6.90 -26.50 -18.34
N GLY A 17 -7.32 -27.65 -18.87
CA GLY A 17 -7.40 -28.89 -18.10
C GLY A 17 -6.04 -29.37 -17.60
N LYS A 18 -5.01 -29.31 -18.45
CA LYS A 18 -3.62 -29.64 -18.07
C LYS A 18 -3.12 -28.71 -16.95
N MET A 19 -3.35 -27.41 -17.08
CA MET A 19 -2.96 -26.45 -16.06
C MET A 19 -3.65 -26.71 -14.73
N LEU A 20 -4.95 -26.99 -14.74
CA LEU A 20 -5.72 -27.33 -13.54
C LEU A 20 -5.15 -28.56 -12.84
N ASP A 21 -4.81 -29.61 -13.61
CA ASP A 21 -4.22 -30.85 -13.07
C ASP A 21 -2.86 -30.57 -12.40
N LEU A 22 -1.99 -29.80 -13.07
CA LEU A 22 -0.68 -29.46 -12.55
C LEU A 22 -0.78 -28.60 -11.26
N VAL A 23 -1.67 -27.61 -11.23
CA VAL A 23 -1.90 -26.79 -10.02
C VAL A 23 -2.45 -27.65 -8.88
N THR A 24 -3.39 -28.53 -9.17
CA THR A 24 -3.93 -29.46 -8.16
C THR A 24 -2.86 -30.36 -7.58
N GLN A 25 -1.98 -30.90 -8.42
CA GLN A 25 -0.86 -31.73 -7.98
C GLN A 25 0.13 -30.92 -7.13
N ALA A 26 0.52 -29.72 -7.56
CA ALA A 26 1.46 -28.87 -6.83
C ALA A 26 0.94 -28.53 -5.42
N PHE A 27 -0.34 -28.20 -5.27
CA PHE A 27 -0.94 -27.97 -3.96
C PHE A 27 -0.92 -29.23 -3.08
N LYS A 28 -1.21 -30.39 -3.67
CA LYS A 28 -1.22 -31.68 -2.95
C LYS A 28 0.17 -32.08 -2.47
N GLU A 29 1.19 -31.86 -3.30
CA GLU A 29 2.57 -32.26 -3.04
C GLU A 29 3.37 -31.14 -2.34
N ASN A 30 2.77 -29.96 -2.15
CA ASN A 30 3.39 -28.76 -1.60
C ASN A 30 4.66 -28.36 -2.37
N GLU A 31 4.55 -28.34 -3.69
CA GLU A 31 5.64 -28.03 -4.60
C GLU A 31 5.54 -26.62 -5.18
N LEU A 32 6.72 -26.07 -5.56
CA LEU A 32 6.79 -24.86 -6.37
C LEU A 32 6.52 -25.21 -7.84
N LEU A 33 5.49 -24.60 -8.41
CA LEU A 33 5.11 -24.80 -9.79
C LEU A 33 5.21 -23.49 -10.57
N LEU A 34 5.91 -23.51 -11.69
CA LEU A 34 5.95 -22.41 -12.66
C LEU A 34 5.29 -22.87 -13.96
N ILE A 35 4.28 -22.10 -14.39
CA ILE A 35 3.54 -22.39 -15.63
C ILE A 35 3.57 -21.15 -16.52
N GLU A 36 3.95 -21.36 -17.79
CA GLU A 36 3.75 -20.39 -18.85
C GLU A 36 2.52 -20.81 -19.69
N ALA A 37 1.54 -19.93 -19.78
CA ALA A 37 0.32 -20.18 -20.55
C ALA A 37 -0.08 -18.91 -21.32
N PRO A 38 -0.45 -19.03 -22.62
CA PRO A 38 -0.85 -17.89 -23.43
C PRO A 38 -2.12 -17.22 -22.88
N THR A 39 -2.38 -16.00 -23.36
CA THR A 39 -3.63 -15.29 -23.05
C THR A 39 -4.86 -16.04 -23.59
N GLY A 40 -5.98 -15.96 -22.89
CA GLY A 40 -7.24 -16.56 -23.35
C GLY A 40 -7.42 -18.05 -23.03
N VAL A 41 -6.43 -18.74 -22.46
CA VAL A 41 -6.54 -20.15 -22.04
C VAL A 41 -7.50 -20.36 -20.86
N GLY A 42 -7.83 -19.29 -20.12
CA GLY A 42 -8.66 -19.39 -18.91
C GLY A 42 -7.83 -19.69 -17.66
N LYS A 43 -6.63 -19.10 -17.56
CA LYS A 43 -5.70 -19.26 -16.42
C LYS A 43 -6.39 -19.11 -15.08
N THR A 44 -7.20 -18.06 -14.92
CA THR A 44 -7.87 -17.72 -13.65
C THR A 44 -8.71 -18.90 -13.10
N PHE A 45 -9.46 -19.56 -13.98
CA PHE A 45 -10.23 -20.75 -13.58
C PHE A 45 -9.33 -21.96 -13.31
N ALA A 46 -8.26 -22.12 -14.10
CA ALA A 46 -7.35 -23.26 -13.96
C ALA A 46 -6.56 -23.26 -12.65
N TYR A 47 -6.27 -22.10 -12.08
CA TYR A 47 -5.68 -22.01 -10.73
C TYR A 47 -6.73 -21.74 -9.64
N GLY A 48 -7.82 -21.02 -9.93
CA GLY A 48 -8.80 -20.61 -8.94
C GLY A 48 -9.60 -21.78 -8.39
N ILE A 49 -10.08 -22.71 -9.27
CA ILE A 49 -10.83 -23.88 -8.84
C ILE A 49 -10.00 -24.81 -7.93
N PRO A 50 -8.76 -25.20 -8.29
CA PRO A 50 -7.90 -25.96 -7.36
C PRO A 50 -7.64 -25.22 -6.04
N SER A 51 -7.48 -23.90 -6.08
CA SER A 51 -7.30 -23.08 -4.88
C SER A 51 -8.48 -23.19 -3.92
N ILE A 52 -9.71 -23.07 -4.44
CA ILE A 52 -10.96 -23.19 -3.69
C ILE A 52 -11.06 -24.60 -3.06
N ILE A 53 -10.87 -25.64 -3.87
CA ILE A 53 -10.96 -27.02 -3.42
C ILE A 53 -9.91 -27.32 -2.34
N THR A 54 -8.67 -26.89 -2.57
CA THR A 54 -7.57 -27.08 -1.61
C THR A 54 -7.85 -26.36 -0.30
N SER A 55 -8.35 -25.14 -0.35
CA SER A 55 -8.70 -24.38 0.86
C SER A 55 -9.78 -25.08 1.67
N ILE A 56 -10.87 -25.53 1.03
CA ILE A 56 -11.95 -26.24 1.71
C ILE A 56 -11.44 -27.56 2.34
N GLN A 57 -10.62 -28.33 1.62
CA GLN A 57 -10.10 -29.61 2.10
C GLN A 57 -9.09 -29.50 3.23
N THR A 58 -8.27 -28.44 3.21
CA THR A 58 -7.17 -28.27 4.17
C THR A 58 -7.48 -27.32 5.31
N GLY A 59 -8.55 -26.52 5.19
CA GLY A 59 -8.85 -25.43 6.11
C GLY A 59 -7.83 -24.28 6.07
N LYS A 60 -6.96 -24.23 5.05
CA LYS A 60 -5.95 -23.18 4.88
C LYS A 60 -6.42 -22.18 3.85
N SER A 61 -6.21 -20.89 4.12
CA SER A 61 -6.44 -19.83 3.13
C SER A 61 -5.45 -19.95 1.97
N VAL A 62 -5.93 -19.76 0.73
CA VAL A 62 -5.09 -19.62 -0.46
C VAL A 62 -5.09 -18.15 -0.88
N TYR A 63 -3.90 -17.60 -1.01
CA TYR A 63 -3.69 -16.24 -1.52
C TYR A 63 -3.56 -16.26 -3.03
N ILE A 64 -4.25 -15.34 -3.70
CA ILE A 64 -4.12 -15.11 -5.13
C ILE A 64 -3.60 -13.68 -5.29
N SER A 65 -2.35 -13.56 -5.73
CA SER A 65 -1.70 -12.29 -6.00
C SER A 65 -1.71 -11.98 -7.49
N THR A 66 -2.14 -10.78 -7.86
CA THR A 66 -2.20 -10.32 -9.26
C THR A 66 -1.48 -8.98 -9.42
N ASN A 67 -1.14 -8.60 -10.66
CA ASN A 67 -0.31 -7.42 -10.92
C ASN A 67 -1.00 -6.09 -10.58
N THR A 68 -2.28 -5.93 -10.91
CA THR A 68 -2.97 -4.64 -10.78
C THR A 68 -4.24 -4.72 -9.93
N LYS A 69 -4.66 -3.57 -9.37
CA LYS A 69 -5.95 -3.46 -8.67
C LYS A 69 -7.13 -3.81 -9.58
N THR A 70 -7.08 -3.41 -10.85
CA THR A 70 -8.13 -3.72 -11.82
C THR A 70 -8.28 -5.22 -12.06
N LEU A 71 -7.18 -5.96 -12.16
CA LEU A 71 -7.23 -7.43 -12.24
C LEU A 71 -7.73 -8.06 -10.94
N GLN A 72 -7.34 -7.49 -9.79
CA GLN A 72 -7.84 -7.92 -8.50
C GLN A 72 -9.37 -7.76 -8.41
N ASP A 73 -9.90 -6.60 -8.84
CA ASP A 73 -11.33 -6.35 -8.89
C ASP A 73 -12.04 -7.25 -9.90
N GLN A 74 -11.44 -7.51 -11.07
CA GLN A 74 -11.98 -8.44 -12.06
C GLN A 74 -12.12 -9.86 -11.50
N ILE A 75 -11.07 -10.39 -10.85
CA ILE A 75 -11.13 -11.72 -10.24
C ILE A 75 -12.24 -11.77 -9.19
N PHE A 76 -12.31 -10.75 -8.32
CA PHE A 76 -13.28 -10.72 -7.22
C PHE A 76 -14.73 -10.57 -7.70
N GLU A 77 -15.00 -9.67 -8.65
CA GLU A 77 -16.35 -9.29 -9.06
C GLU A 77 -16.93 -10.16 -10.19
N LYS A 78 -16.05 -10.76 -11.02
CA LYS A 78 -16.49 -11.54 -12.18
C LYS A 78 -16.13 -13.02 -12.09
N ASP A 79 -14.83 -13.32 -11.83
CA ASP A 79 -14.37 -14.70 -11.93
C ASP A 79 -14.82 -15.53 -10.72
N ILE A 80 -14.75 -14.98 -9.52
CA ILE A 80 -15.19 -15.67 -8.29
C ILE A 80 -16.69 -16.02 -8.31
N PRO A 81 -17.61 -15.12 -8.68
CA PRO A 81 -19.02 -15.49 -8.83
C PRO A 81 -19.25 -16.63 -9.81
N ALA A 82 -18.58 -16.61 -10.97
CA ALA A 82 -18.70 -17.69 -11.96
C ALA A 82 -18.11 -19.03 -11.43
N MET A 83 -16.95 -18.97 -10.72
CA MET A 83 -16.40 -20.16 -10.07
C MET A 83 -17.34 -20.69 -8.97
N ARG A 84 -18.02 -19.81 -8.23
CA ARG A 84 -19.00 -20.20 -7.20
C ARG A 84 -20.17 -20.95 -7.78
N GLU A 85 -20.70 -20.53 -8.95
CA GLU A 85 -21.75 -21.23 -9.66
C GLU A 85 -21.30 -22.64 -10.10
N LEU A 86 -20.09 -22.73 -10.67
CA LEU A 86 -19.49 -24.01 -11.06
C LEU A 86 -19.31 -24.96 -9.87
N CYS A 87 -18.78 -24.45 -8.76
CA CYS A 87 -18.60 -25.23 -7.53
C CYS A 87 -19.94 -25.77 -7.00
N ARG A 88 -20.97 -24.92 -6.95
CA ARG A 88 -22.31 -25.32 -6.51
C ARG A 88 -22.92 -26.40 -7.42
N ALA A 89 -22.75 -26.30 -8.73
CA ALA A 89 -23.22 -27.31 -9.69
C ALA A 89 -22.58 -28.71 -9.44
N GLN A 90 -21.39 -28.72 -8.84
CA GLN A 90 -20.67 -29.95 -8.47
C GLN A 90 -20.87 -30.37 -7.01
N GLY A 91 -21.80 -29.74 -6.29
CA GLY A 91 -22.08 -30.07 -4.89
C GLY A 91 -20.98 -29.63 -3.92
N ILE A 92 -20.09 -28.72 -4.32
CA ILE A 92 -19.10 -28.12 -3.43
C ILE A 92 -19.80 -27.05 -2.60
N GLU A 93 -19.61 -27.11 -1.28
CA GLU A 93 -20.15 -26.14 -0.34
C GLU A 93 -19.67 -24.70 -0.66
N ASP A 94 -20.40 -23.71 -0.17
CA ASP A 94 -20.03 -22.32 -0.34
C ASP A 94 -18.69 -22.03 0.37
N PHE A 95 -17.94 -21.10 -0.17
CA PHE A 95 -16.63 -20.70 0.32
C PHE A 95 -16.56 -19.19 0.48
N SER A 96 -15.77 -18.73 1.43
CA SER A 96 -15.55 -17.30 1.70
C SER A 96 -14.39 -16.74 0.90
N VAL A 97 -14.56 -15.52 0.38
CA VAL A 97 -13.54 -14.80 -0.38
C VAL A 97 -13.46 -13.39 0.14
N THR A 98 -12.26 -12.89 0.31
CA THR A 98 -12.02 -11.48 0.60
C THR A 98 -10.98 -10.90 -0.35
N LYS A 99 -11.11 -9.60 -0.62
CA LYS A 99 -10.18 -8.81 -1.41
C LYS A 99 -9.51 -7.81 -0.47
N ILE A 100 -8.18 -7.75 -0.47
CA ILE A 100 -7.42 -6.83 0.36
C ILE A 100 -6.54 -5.95 -0.53
N LYS A 101 -6.70 -4.64 -0.40
CA LYS A 101 -5.83 -3.63 -0.98
C LYS A 101 -4.90 -3.05 0.10
N GLY A 102 -3.85 -2.35 -0.30
CA GLY A 102 -2.98 -1.63 0.63
C GLY A 102 -3.77 -0.56 1.42
N ARG A 103 -3.27 -0.19 2.60
CA ARG A 103 -3.93 0.74 3.56
C ARG A 103 -4.42 2.03 2.92
N SER A 104 -3.59 2.60 2.03
CA SER A 104 -3.90 3.86 1.33
C SER A 104 -5.14 3.80 0.44
N ASN A 105 -5.71 2.62 0.21
CA ASN A 105 -6.91 2.50 -0.61
C ASN A 105 -8.21 2.65 0.18
N TYR A 106 -8.15 2.60 1.51
CA TYR A 106 -9.33 2.67 2.37
C TYR A 106 -9.48 4.04 3.01
N LEU A 107 -10.74 4.50 3.10
CA LEU A 107 -11.10 5.64 3.95
C LEU A 107 -10.92 5.23 5.43
N SER A 108 -10.33 6.11 6.24
CA SER A 108 -10.41 5.99 7.69
C SER A 108 -11.60 6.77 8.23
N LEU A 109 -12.48 6.10 8.94
CA LEU A 109 -13.59 6.75 9.64
C LEU A 109 -13.09 7.63 10.77
N PHE A 110 -12.05 7.18 11.49
CA PHE A 110 -11.41 7.95 12.56
C PHE A 110 -10.89 9.30 12.06
N LEU A 111 -10.07 9.28 11.00
CA LEU A 111 -9.53 10.50 10.41
C LEU A 111 -10.62 11.37 9.77
N PHE A 112 -11.63 10.75 9.19
CA PHE A 112 -12.75 11.50 8.61
C PHE A 112 -13.56 12.23 9.66
N PHE A 113 -13.89 11.60 10.80
CA PHE A 113 -14.59 12.27 11.88
C PHE A 113 -13.73 13.33 12.57
N GLU A 114 -12.43 13.06 12.79
CA GLU A 114 -11.47 14.06 13.26
C GLU A 114 -11.43 15.28 12.30
N TYR A 115 -11.43 15.01 10.99
CA TYR A 115 -11.49 16.06 9.97
C TYR A 115 -12.81 16.86 10.02
N LEU A 116 -13.95 16.20 10.29
CA LEU A 116 -15.25 16.89 10.43
C LEU A 116 -15.30 17.83 11.64
N GLU A 117 -14.53 17.57 12.68
CA GLU A 117 -14.43 18.44 13.87
C GLU A 117 -13.50 19.64 13.68
N SER A 118 -12.73 19.70 12.60
CA SER A 118 -11.84 20.82 12.32
C SER A 118 -12.61 22.08 11.90
N ASP A 119 -12.14 23.26 12.39
CA ASP A 119 -12.88 24.54 12.25
C ASP A 119 -12.73 25.24 10.90
N ILE A 120 -11.74 24.87 10.10
CA ILE A 120 -11.39 25.59 8.85
C ILE A 120 -11.85 24.73 7.68
N ARG A 121 -12.72 25.32 6.83
CA ARG A 121 -13.19 24.66 5.61
C ARG A 121 -13.25 25.63 4.45
N GLU A 122 -12.55 25.27 3.41
CA GLU A 122 -12.70 25.87 2.10
C GLU A 122 -13.91 25.25 1.37
N GLU A 123 -14.43 25.92 0.35
CA GLU A 123 -15.56 25.43 -0.44
C GLU A 123 -15.36 24.00 -0.96
N ILE A 124 -14.14 23.68 -1.44
CA ILE A 124 -13.78 22.35 -1.94
C ILE A 124 -13.88 21.28 -0.85
N GLU A 125 -13.56 21.61 0.39
CA GLU A 125 -13.65 20.66 1.52
C GLU A 125 -15.10 20.29 1.82
N TYR A 126 -16.05 21.24 1.75
CA TYR A 126 -17.47 20.94 1.89
C TYR A 126 -17.97 20.00 0.79
N ILE A 127 -17.50 20.19 -0.46
CA ILE A 127 -17.86 19.33 -1.58
C ILE A 127 -17.34 17.90 -1.33
N VAL A 128 -16.09 17.75 -0.92
CA VAL A 128 -15.49 16.44 -0.61
C VAL A 128 -16.21 15.75 0.54
N VAL A 129 -16.51 16.49 1.61
CA VAL A 129 -17.25 15.97 2.76
C VAL A 129 -18.64 15.48 2.34
N ALA A 130 -19.39 16.28 1.59
CA ALA A 130 -20.73 15.90 1.10
C ALA A 130 -20.67 14.65 0.22
N LYS A 131 -19.66 14.57 -0.67
CA LYS A 131 -19.40 13.41 -1.55
C LYS A 131 -19.11 12.16 -0.72
N LEU A 132 -18.25 12.26 0.30
CA LEU A 132 -17.92 11.16 1.19
C LEU A 132 -19.11 10.70 2.03
N LEU A 133 -19.88 11.63 2.63
CA LEU A 133 -21.07 11.29 3.42
C LEU A 133 -22.12 10.54 2.58
N PHE A 134 -22.35 10.97 1.34
CA PHE A 134 -23.25 10.27 0.45
C PHE A 134 -22.73 8.89 0.06
N TRP A 135 -21.44 8.79 -0.28
CA TRP A 135 -20.81 7.53 -0.65
C TRP A 135 -20.77 6.54 0.51
N LEU A 136 -20.53 6.98 1.75
CA LEU A 136 -20.56 6.14 2.94
C LEU A 136 -21.89 5.43 3.18
N THR A 137 -22.99 5.95 2.62
CA THR A 137 -24.31 5.28 2.68
C THR A 137 -24.43 4.10 1.70
N LYS A 138 -23.45 3.91 0.78
CA LYS A 138 -23.52 2.94 -0.31
C LYS A 138 -22.35 1.99 -0.36
N THR A 139 -21.16 2.43 0.09
CA THR A 139 -19.97 1.59 0.04
C THR A 139 -20.04 0.44 1.02
N GLU A 140 -19.62 -0.73 0.57
CA GLU A 140 -19.44 -1.91 1.40
C GLU A 140 -18.00 -2.03 1.91
N TYR A 141 -17.05 -1.68 1.06
CA TYR A 141 -15.63 -1.91 1.30
C TYR A 141 -14.85 -0.66 1.70
N GLY A 142 -15.39 0.53 1.48
CA GLY A 142 -14.74 1.80 1.81
C GLY A 142 -13.51 2.09 0.96
N GLU A 143 -13.46 1.54 -0.25
CA GLU A 143 -12.35 1.73 -1.18
C GLU A 143 -12.45 3.10 -1.86
N LEU A 144 -11.48 3.97 -1.64
CA LEU A 144 -11.48 5.34 -2.16
C LEU A 144 -11.46 5.43 -3.70
N ASP A 145 -11.07 4.36 -4.38
CA ASP A 145 -11.12 4.26 -5.84
C ASP A 145 -12.51 3.91 -6.42
N GLU A 146 -13.51 3.64 -5.56
CA GLU A 146 -14.92 3.62 -5.96
C GLU A 146 -15.41 5.01 -6.42
N LEU A 147 -14.67 6.07 -6.06
CA LEU A 147 -14.95 7.46 -6.45
C LEU A 147 -13.82 8.02 -7.30
N SER A 148 -14.18 8.92 -8.23
CA SER A 148 -13.19 9.71 -8.97
C SER A 148 -12.89 11.00 -8.20
N TRP A 149 -11.60 11.33 -8.07
CA TRP A 149 -11.11 12.52 -7.39
C TRP A 149 -10.43 13.47 -8.39
N TYR A 150 -10.53 14.77 -8.20
CA TYR A 150 -10.03 15.77 -9.16
C TYR A 150 -9.28 16.90 -8.45
N GLY A 151 -8.16 17.32 -9.02
CA GLY A 151 -7.43 18.50 -8.57
C GLY A 151 -7.14 18.51 -7.06
N GLN A 152 -7.62 19.52 -6.36
CA GLN A 152 -7.41 19.70 -4.91
C GLN A 152 -8.11 18.65 -4.02
N GLU A 153 -9.10 17.91 -4.56
CA GLU A 153 -9.74 16.83 -3.80
C GLU A 153 -8.72 15.76 -3.35
N TYR A 154 -7.68 15.50 -4.18
CA TYR A 154 -6.65 14.51 -3.85
C TYR A 154 -5.92 14.84 -2.54
N SER A 155 -5.56 16.10 -2.30
CA SER A 155 -4.86 16.51 -1.09
C SER A 155 -5.71 16.35 0.18
N ILE A 156 -7.03 16.47 0.04
CA ILE A 156 -7.96 16.24 1.15
C ILE A 156 -8.09 14.73 1.41
N ILE A 157 -8.30 13.95 0.36
CA ILE A 157 -8.44 12.50 0.46
C ILE A 157 -7.19 11.83 1.01
N ASP A 158 -5.99 12.32 0.66
CA ASP A 158 -4.73 11.78 1.19
C ASP A 158 -4.64 11.90 2.72
N LYS A 159 -5.23 12.92 3.33
CA LYS A 159 -5.31 13.09 4.78
C LYS A 159 -6.24 12.07 5.45
N LEU A 160 -7.18 11.51 4.69
CA LEU A 160 -8.25 10.64 5.18
C LEU A 160 -8.00 9.14 4.92
N ARG A 161 -6.86 8.80 4.31
CA ARG A 161 -6.47 7.42 4.04
C ARG A 161 -6.08 6.67 5.31
N SER A 162 -6.35 5.37 5.36
CA SER A 162 -6.03 4.50 6.50
C SER A 162 -4.53 4.19 6.67
N ASN A 163 -3.65 5.15 6.32
CA ASN A 163 -2.19 5.01 6.46
C ASN A 163 -1.70 5.28 7.88
N ASP A 164 -2.46 6.06 8.65
CA ASP A 164 -2.11 6.46 10.01
C ASP A 164 -2.20 5.25 10.97
N ARG A 165 -1.21 5.06 11.82
CA ARG A 165 -1.19 4.00 12.85
C ARG A 165 -2.36 4.10 13.80
N ARG A 166 -2.84 5.31 14.10
CA ARG A 166 -3.99 5.58 14.98
C ARG A 166 -5.28 4.89 14.51
N VAL A 167 -5.39 4.58 13.24
CA VAL A 167 -6.58 3.92 12.66
C VAL A 167 -6.84 2.56 13.31
N LEU A 168 -5.81 1.81 13.66
CA LEU A 168 -5.92 0.43 14.13
C LEU A 168 -5.63 0.23 15.62
N ILE A 169 -5.27 1.28 16.36
CA ILE A 169 -5.02 1.17 17.80
C ILE A 169 -6.31 0.91 18.59
N PRO A 170 -6.23 0.29 19.77
CA PRO A 170 -7.39 0.02 20.62
C PRO A 170 -8.17 1.26 21.02
N GLU A 171 -7.51 2.40 21.16
CA GLU A 171 -8.05 3.69 21.58
C GLU A 171 -8.91 4.37 20.50
N ASN A 172 -8.81 3.93 19.24
CA ASN A 172 -9.70 4.44 18.18
C ASN A 172 -11.15 4.00 18.47
N PRO A 173 -12.07 4.94 18.73
CA PRO A 173 -13.46 4.61 19.04
C PRO A 173 -14.20 3.97 17.87
N TYR A 174 -13.73 4.16 16.64
CA TYR A 174 -14.32 3.63 15.40
C TYR A 174 -13.57 2.40 14.88
N ARG A 175 -12.64 1.83 15.65
CA ARG A 175 -11.74 0.77 15.20
C ARG A 175 -12.46 -0.41 14.55
N LYS A 176 -13.58 -0.84 15.12
CA LYS A 176 -14.33 -2.01 14.63
C LYS A 176 -15.11 -1.70 13.35
N GLU A 177 -15.46 -0.45 13.16
CA GLU A 177 -16.16 0.09 12.01
C GLU A 177 -15.20 0.44 10.86
N GLU A 178 -13.90 0.63 11.16
CA GLU A 178 -12.89 0.91 10.14
C GLU A 178 -12.91 -0.16 9.03
N PHE A 179 -12.98 0.28 7.79
CA PHE A 179 -13.02 -0.62 6.63
C PHE A 179 -11.79 -1.54 6.58
N LEU A 180 -10.61 -0.98 6.81
CA LEU A 180 -9.36 -1.75 6.87
C LEU A 180 -9.40 -2.81 7.98
N TYR A 181 -9.97 -2.51 9.15
CA TYR A 181 -10.09 -3.48 10.24
C TYR A 181 -11.03 -4.62 9.86
N ARG A 182 -12.19 -4.30 9.26
CA ARG A 182 -13.19 -5.29 8.83
C ARG A 182 -12.59 -6.27 7.82
N VAL A 183 -11.97 -5.74 6.75
CA VAL A 183 -11.32 -6.56 5.72
C VAL A 183 -10.24 -7.47 6.32
N ARG A 184 -9.46 -6.98 7.31
CA ARG A 184 -8.48 -7.82 8.03
C ARG A 184 -9.12 -8.91 8.88
N GLN A 185 -10.29 -8.67 9.46
CA GLN A 185 -11.01 -9.76 10.18
C GLN A 185 -11.54 -10.80 9.20
N ASP A 186 -12.12 -10.38 8.09
CA ASP A 186 -12.63 -11.27 7.05
C ASP A 186 -11.51 -12.15 6.49
N ALA A 187 -10.31 -11.61 6.30
CA ALA A 187 -9.16 -12.35 5.82
C ALA A 187 -8.73 -13.51 6.75
N LYS A 188 -8.98 -13.39 8.05
CA LYS A 188 -8.59 -14.48 8.99
C LYS A 188 -9.36 -15.77 8.78
N THR A 189 -10.54 -15.68 8.20
CA THR A 189 -11.45 -16.81 8.01
C THR A 189 -11.77 -17.09 6.54
N ALA A 190 -11.27 -16.29 5.63
CA ALA A 190 -11.50 -16.44 4.20
C ALA A 190 -10.77 -17.68 3.65
N ASN A 191 -11.45 -18.41 2.76
CA ASN A 191 -10.86 -19.49 2.00
C ASN A 191 -9.91 -18.95 0.93
N ILE A 192 -10.32 -17.90 0.22
CA ILE A 192 -9.55 -17.25 -0.82
C ILE A 192 -9.31 -15.79 -0.45
N ILE A 193 -8.07 -15.36 -0.53
CA ILE A 193 -7.66 -13.98 -0.27
C ILE A 193 -7.02 -13.42 -1.54
N ILE A 194 -7.65 -12.41 -2.14
CA ILE A 194 -7.18 -11.79 -3.38
C ILE A 194 -6.43 -10.51 -3.03
N ILE A 195 -5.17 -10.43 -3.46
CA ILE A 195 -4.26 -9.30 -3.21
C ILE A 195 -3.57 -8.87 -4.50
N ASN A 196 -2.84 -7.77 -4.46
CA ASN A 196 -1.91 -7.42 -5.55
C ASN A 196 -0.45 -7.67 -5.15
N HIS A 197 0.43 -7.69 -6.16
CA HIS A 197 1.86 -7.93 -5.94
C HIS A 197 2.51 -6.87 -5.02
N ALA A 198 2.10 -5.61 -5.13
CA ALA A 198 2.64 -4.54 -4.30
C ALA A 198 2.34 -4.79 -2.81
N LEU A 199 1.12 -5.21 -2.48
CA LEU A 199 0.77 -5.58 -1.10
C LEU A 199 1.52 -6.82 -0.64
N LEU A 200 1.60 -7.87 -1.48
CA LEU A 200 2.36 -9.08 -1.17
C LEU A 200 3.80 -8.75 -0.79
N LEU A 201 4.45 -7.91 -1.57
CA LEU A 201 5.86 -7.56 -1.38
C LEU A 201 6.07 -6.63 -0.18
N SER A 202 5.18 -5.67 0.05
CA SER A 202 5.26 -4.79 1.21
C SER A 202 5.12 -5.53 2.55
N GLU A 203 4.40 -6.66 2.57
CA GLU A 203 4.23 -7.48 3.78
C GLU A 203 5.41 -8.44 4.03
N THR A 204 6.30 -8.62 3.06
CA THR A 204 7.51 -9.47 3.20
C THR A 204 8.69 -8.70 3.78
N THR A 205 8.65 -7.37 3.83
CA THR A 205 9.68 -6.56 4.46
C THR A 205 9.55 -6.63 5.98
N GLU A 206 10.67 -6.85 6.69
CA GLU A 206 10.68 -7.02 8.15
C GLU A 206 10.27 -5.75 8.91
N ASP A 207 10.41 -4.59 8.28
CA ASP A 207 10.20 -3.26 8.87
C ASP A 207 8.73 -2.80 8.91
N THR A 208 7.78 -3.66 8.53
CA THR A 208 6.36 -3.28 8.54
C THR A 208 5.77 -3.46 9.95
N PRO A 209 5.58 -2.39 10.74
CA PRO A 209 5.20 -2.48 12.16
C PRO A 209 3.83 -3.10 12.42
N SER A 210 3.02 -3.26 11.39
CA SER A 210 1.71 -3.90 11.50
C SER A 210 1.33 -4.56 10.19
N LYS A 211 1.63 -5.84 10.07
CA LYS A 211 1.21 -6.67 8.92
C LYS A 211 -0.30 -6.61 8.73
N ILE A 212 -0.72 -6.44 7.49
CA ILE A 212 -2.14 -6.45 7.12
C ILE A 212 -2.61 -7.89 6.91
N LEU A 213 -1.75 -8.72 6.33
CA LEU A 213 -2.10 -10.07 5.92
C LEU A 213 -1.89 -11.08 7.04
N PRO A 214 -2.80 -12.04 7.23
CA PRO A 214 -2.51 -13.28 7.95
C PRO A 214 -1.36 -14.07 7.31
N ASP A 215 -0.82 -15.06 8.04
CA ASP A 215 0.28 -15.90 7.54
C ASP A 215 -0.06 -16.56 6.20
N ILE A 216 0.78 -16.32 5.20
CA ILE A 216 0.65 -16.87 3.85
C ILE A 216 1.22 -18.30 3.85
N LYS A 217 0.35 -19.28 3.63
CA LYS A 217 0.74 -20.70 3.56
C LYS A 217 0.65 -21.29 2.16
N LEU A 218 -0.33 -20.86 1.39
CA LEU A 218 -0.55 -21.26 0.01
C LEU A 218 -0.71 -20.00 -0.84
N LEU A 219 0.04 -19.91 -1.92
CA LEU A 219 0.12 -18.70 -2.74
C LEU A 219 0.08 -19.04 -4.23
N VAL A 220 -0.75 -18.34 -4.96
CA VAL A 220 -0.76 -18.27 -6.42
C VAL A 220 -0.31 -16.86 -6.82
N ILE A 221 0.65 -16.76 -7.73
CA ILE A 221 1.10 -15.49 -8.31
C ILE A 221 0.72 -15.49 -9.78
N ASP A 222 -0.31 -14.72 -10.13
CA ASP A 222 -0.73 -14.54 -11.51
C ASP A 222 0.07 -13.42 -12.17
N GLU A 223 0.40 -13.56 -13.47
CA GLU A 223 1.27 -12.62 -14.20
C GLU A 223 2.62 -12.36 -13.51
N ALA A 224 3.24 -13.43 -13.00
CA ALA A 224 4.46 -13.41 -12.20
C ALA A 224 5.66 -12.70 -12.86
N HIS A 225 5.65 -12.57 -14.20
CA HIS A 225 6.68 -11.84 -14.94
C HIS A 225 6.76 -10.34 -14.58
N ASN A 226 5.72 -9.78 -13.95
CA ASN A 226 5.70 -8.39 -13.47
C ASN A 226 6.29 -8.25 -12.06
N LEU A 227 6.53 -9.36 -11.33
CA LEU A 227 6.90 -9.33 -9.92
C LEU A 227 8.21 -8.58 -9.67
N GLU A 228 9.20 -8.73 -10.55
CA GLU A 228 10.50 -8.05 -10.44
C GLU A 228 10.33 -6.52 -10.53
N ALA A 229 9.56 -6.03 -11.50
CA ALA A 229 9.32 -4.60 -11.64
C ALA A 229 8.57 -4.03 -10.43
N VAL A 230 7.54 -4.75 -9.95
CA VAL A 230 6.78 -4.34 -8.76
C VAL A 230 7.65 -4.41 -7.50
N ALA A 231 8.54 -5.40 -7.37
CA ALA A 231 9.48 -5.49 -6.25
C ALA A 231 10.44 -4.29 -6.24
N THR A 232 10.97 -3.94 -7.41
CA THR A 232 11.84 -2.77 -7.55
C THR A 232 11.14 -1.49 -7.12
N ASP A 233 9.88 -1.28 -7.53
CA ASP A 233 9.11 -0.12 -7.13
C ASP A 233 8.70 -0.16 -5.64
N ALA A 234 8.36 -1.32 -5.11
CA ALA A 234 7.97 -1.47 -3.71
C ALA A 234 9.13 -1.27 -2.73
N LEU A 235 10.35 -1.60 -3.15
CA LEU A 235 11.58 -1.41 -2.36
C LEU A 235 12.25 -0.06 -2.62
N LYS A 236 11.68 0.75 -3.50
CA LYS A 236 12.21 2.06 -3.85
C LYS A 236 11.89 3.09 -2.77
N TYR A 237 12.91 3.71 -2.23
CA TYR A 237 12.77 4.92 -1.44
C TYR A 237 12.81 6.13 -2.36
N SER A 238 11.86 7.03 -2.21
CA SER A 238 11.85 8.29 -2.95
C SER A 238 11.36 9.41 -2.07
N THR A 239 12.05 10.53 -2.11
CA THR A 239 11.65 11.74 -1.41
C THR A 239 11.83 12.95 -2.29
N THR A 240 11.15 14.04 -1.94
CA THR A 240 11.26 15.35 -2.58
C THR A 240 11.45 16.41 -1.51
N LEU A 241 12.04 17.55 -1.87
CA LEU A 241 12.18 18.67 -0.94
C LEU A 241 10.81 19.09 -0.38
N SER A 242 9.79 19.19 -1.24
CA SER A 242 8.42 19.52 -0.82
C SER A 242 7.85 18.54 0.20
N ALA A 243 8.10 17.25 0.03
CA ALA A 243 7.61 16.24 0.98
C ALA A 243 8.25 16.40 2.37
N ILE A 244 9.53 16.72 2.41
CA ILE A 244 10.24 17.00 3.67
C ILE A 244 9.71 18.28 4.31
N GLU A 245 9.56 19.36 3.55
CA GLU A 245 9.01 20.62 4.04
C GLU A 245 7.59 20.44 4.61
N GLU A 246 6.73 19.73 3.92
CA GLU A 246 5.36 19.40 4.38
C GLU A 246 5.37 18.55 5.65
N ALA A 247 6.27 17.58 5.75
CA ALA A 247 6.40 16.74 6.94
C ALA A 247 6.84 17.57 8.15
N LEU A 248 7.88 18.41 7.99
CA LEU A 248 8.37 19.30 9.04
C LEU A 248 7.30 20.31 9.48
N ALA A 249 6.58 20.91 8.53
CA ALA A 249 5.48 21.83 8.83
C ALA A 249 4.33 21.13 9.59
N SER A 250 4.05 19.87 9.26
CA SER A 250 3.05 19.07 9.95
C SER A 250 3.46 18.79 11.39
N ILE A 251 4.72 18.44 11.64
CA ILE A 251 5.27 18.23 12.99
C ILE A 251 5.20 19.54 13.80
N ASP A 252 5.63 20.66 13.24
CA ASP A 252 5.55 21.98 13.86
C ASP A 252 4.12 22.35 14.28
N LEU A 253 3.15 22.08 13.40
CA LEU A 253 1.74 22.32 13.66
C LEU A 253 1.23 21.47 14.82
N ILE A 254 1.59 20.18 14.85
CA ILE A 254 1.21 19.25 15.93
C ILE A 254 1.79 19.71 17.26
N ILE A 255 3.08 20.09 17.29
CA ILE A 255 3.74 20.61 18.50
C ILE A 255 3.08 21.92 18.98
N LYS A 256 2.69 22.80 18.07
CA LYS A 256 2.02 24.07 18.42
C LYS A 256 0.60 23.90 18.92
N ARG A 257 -0.17 22.97 18.34
CA ARG A 257 -1.58 22.75 18.72
C ARG A 257 -1.75 22.18 20.11
N GLN A 258 -0.78 21.40 20.65
CA GLN A 258 -0.87 20.88 22.00
C GLN A 258 -0.89 21.99 23.08
N LYS A 259 -0.40 23.19 22.80
CA LYS A 259 -0.44 24.34 23.73
C LYS A 259 -1.87 24.78 24.08
N SER A 260 -2.87 24.30 23.35
CA SER A 260 -4.27 24.71 23.49
C SER A 260 -5.20 23.67 24.16
N LYS A 261 -4.82 22.39 24.29
CA LYS A 261 -5.73 21.36 24.82
C LYS A 261 -5.00 20.21 25.54
N LEU A 262 -5.22 20.10 26.85
CA LEU A 262 -5.24 18.83 27.65
C LEU A 262 -3.94 18.02 27.86
N VAL A 263 -2.76 18.58 27.74
CA VAL A 263 -1.53 17.89 28.17
C VAL A 263 -1.09 18.48 29.50
N ALA A 264 -0.89 17.63 30.52
CA ALA A 264 -0.49 18.06 31.85
C ALA A 264 0.88 18.79 31.87
N GLU A 265 1.76 18.44 30.92
CA GLU A 265 3.01 19.14 30.63
C GLU A 265 3.18 19.26 29.11
N PRO A 266 3.28 20.49 28.57
CA PRO A 266 3.46 20.68 27.12
C PRO A 266 4.85 20.16 26.70
N PHE A 267 4.88 19.34 25.64
CA PHE A 267 6.13 18.97 24.98
C PHE A 267 6.75 20.22 24.32
N ILE A 268 7.93 20.59 24.77
CA ILE A 268 8.66 21.76 24.28
C ILE A 268 9.89 21.27 23.53
N PHE A 269 10.03 21.69 22.27
CA PHE A 269 11.18 21.40 21.45
C PHE A 269 11.78 22.71 20.90
N PRO A 270 12.61 23.41 21.71
CA PRO A 270 13.13 24.74 21.35
C PRO A 270 13.96 24.75 20.06
N GLU A 271 14.74 23.69 19.85
CA GLU A 271 15.66 23.54 18.72
C GLU A 271 14.97 23.07 17.42
N PHE A 272 13.68 22.76 17.45
CA PHE A 272 12.94 22.21 16.31
C PHE A 272 13.10 23.07 15.06
N ARG A 273 12.99 24.40 15.21
CA ARG A 273 13.11 25.32 14.09
C ARG A 273 14.49 25.27 13.46
N ASP A 274 15.54 25.34 14.27
CA ASP A 274 16.94 25.37 13.78
C ASP A 274 17.32 24.06 13.11
N ILE A 275 16.86 22.94 13.67
CA ILE A 275 17.06 21.61 13.08
C ILE A 275 16.30 21.49 11.76
N SER A 276 15.05 21.91 11.71
CA SER A 276 14.20 21.85 10.50
C SER A 276 14.78 22.70 9.36
N GLU A 277 15.19 23.95 9.65
CA GLU A 277 15.84 24.84 8.69
C GLU A 277 17.16 24.23 8.17
N SER A 278 17.94 23.58 9.05
CA SER A 278 19.17 22.89 8.68
C SER A 278 18.92 21.68 7.77
N ILE A 279 17.87 20.87 8.04
CA ILE A 279 17.48 19.74 7.21
C ILE A 279 17.11 20.21 5.81
N VAL A 280 16.24 21.22 5.69
CA VAL A 280 15.79 21.77 4.39
C VAL A 280 16.97 22.32 3.61
N LEU A 281 17.87 23.08 4.27
CA LEU A 281 19.05 23.64 3.64
C LEU A 281 20.00 22.57 3.09
N ASN A 282 20.36 21.58 3.92
CA ASN A 282 21.27 20.50 3.51
C ASN A 282 20.66 19.66 2.39
N PHE A 283 19.36 19.36 2.48
CA PHE A 283 18.64 18.62 1.44
C PHE A 283 18.65 19.40 0.10
N GLY A 284 18.38 20.71 0.15
CA GLY A 284 18.46 21.59 -1.01
C GLY A 284 19.87 21.61 -1.63
N MET A 285 20.92 21.63 -0.82
CA MET A 285 22.31 21.56 -1.29
C MET A 285 22.62 20.25 -2.01
N VAL A 286 22.13 19.11 -1.50
CA VAL A 286 22.27 17.80 -2.17
C VAL A 286 21.61 17.85 -3.54
N PHE A 287 20.37 18.37 -3.62
CA PHE A 287 19.65 18.50 -4.90
C PHE A 287 20.37 19.42 -5.89
N ASP A 288 20.91 20.52 -5.43
CA ASP A 288 21.67 21.44 -6.29
C ASP A 288 22.90 20.78 -6.92
N VAL A 289 23.64 20.01 -6.14
CA VAL A 289 24.79 19.28 -6.66
C VAL A 289 24.36 18.18 -7.63
N LEU A 290 23.34 17.40 -7.27
CA LEU A 290 22.77 16.38 -8.15
C LEU A 290 22.24 16.99 -9.44
N TYR A 291 21.50 18.08 -9.37
CA TYR A 291 20.98 18.78 -10.54
C TYR A 291 22.09 19.26 -11.49
N ARG A 292 23.15 19.88 -10.96
CA ARG A 292 24.32 20.30 -11.76
C ARG A 292 25.01 19.10 -12.42
N TYR A 293 25.19 18.01 -11.67
CA TYR A 293 25.78 16.79 -12.20
C TYR A 293 24.93 16.19 -13.33
N LEU A 294 23.61 16.17 -13.17
CA LEU A 294 22.66 15.60 -14.12
C LEU A 294 22.48 16.49 -15.36
N ALA A 295 22.49 17.80 -15.20
CA ALA A 295 22.28 18.76 -16.28
C ALA A 295 23.26 18.59 -17.46
N PHE A 296 24.45 18.07 -17.21
CA PHE A 296 25.46 17.78 -18.22
C PHE A 296 25.41 16.36 -18.80
N ARG A 297 24.66 15.46 -18.19
CA ARG A 297 24.68 14.02 -18.52
C ARG A 297 23.38 13.46 -19.04
N VAL A 298 22.27 14.13 -18.83
CA VAL A 298 20.99 13.74 -19.42
C VAL A 298 21.02 14.09 -20.90
N PRO A 299 20.94 13.11 -21.83
CA PRO A 299 20.84 13.40 -23.25
C PRO A 299 19.60 14.28 -23.51
N GLN A 300 19.77 15.38 -24.22
CA GLN A 300 18.65 16.23 -24.68
C GLN A 300 17.81 15.56 -25.80
N SER A 301 17.91 14.24 -25.97
CA SER A 301 17.15 13.48 -26.96
C SER A 301 15.73 13.24 -26.43
N GLY A 302 14.76 13.75 -27.17
CA GLY A 302 13.35 13.94 -26.85
C GLY A 302 12.47 12.73 -26.53
N ASP A 303 13.00 11.56 -26.22
CA ASP A 303 12.23 10.35 -25.89
C ASP A 303 12.18 10.03 -24.38
N ASN A 304 12.93 10.72 -23.54
CA ASN A 304 12.91 10.51 -22.11
C ASN A 304 11.89 11.46 -21.45
N LYS A 305 10.68 10.97 -21.28
CA LYS A 305 9.54 11.67 -20.67
C LYS A 305 9.84 12.10 -19.20
N TYR A 306 10.83 11.47 -18.59
CA TYR A 306 11.36 11.77 -17.27
C TYR A 306 12.89 11.83 -17.39
N ASN A 307 13.49 12.98 -17.14
CA ASN A 307 14.95 13.15 -17.10
C ASN A 307 15.57 12.30 -15.97
N GLN A 308 15.65 10.99 -16.19
CA GLN A 308 16.19 10.02 -15.25
C GLN A 308 17.59 9.62 -15.67
N THR A 309 18.49 9.53 -14.71
CA THR A 309 19.81 8.95 -14.90
C THR A 309 20.18 8.09 -13.70
N LEU A 310 20.91 7.02 -13.98
CA LEU A 310 21.47 6.15 -12.94
C LEU A 310 22.69 6.83 -12.32
N ILE A 311 22.73 6.92 -10.99
CA ILE A 311 23.93 7.33 -10.25
C ILE A 311 24.82 6.10 -10.11
N GLU A 312 25.99 6.15 -10.75
CA GLU A 312 26.97 5.05 -10.70
C GLU A 312 27.59 4.92 -9.29
N PRO A 313 28.06 3.71 -8.91
CA PRO A 313 28.69 3.49 -7.61
C PRO A 313 29.88 4.41 -7.31
N ASN A 314 30.55 4.92 -8.35
CA ASN A 314 31.67 5.84 -8.23
C ASN A 314 31.27 7.34 -8.23
N PHE A 315 29.98 7.63 -8.11
CA PHE A 315 29.44 9.00 -8.12
C PHE A 315 30.19 9.95 -7.18
N PHE A 316 30.38 9.55 -5.93
CA PHE A 316 31.05 10.38 -4.91
C PHE A 316 32.55 10.63 -5.15
N LYS A 317 33.16 9.93 -6.12
CA LYS A 317 34.57 10.11 -6.52
C LYS A 317 34.73 10.99 -7.76
N GLN A 318 33.65 11.49 -8.32
CA GLN A 318 33.67 12.27 -9.55
C GLN A 318 33.88 13.76 -9.25
N GLU A 319 34.56 14.45 -10.15
CA GLU A 319 34.78 15.89 -10.09
C GLU A 319 33.43 16.63 -10.11
N GLY A 320 33.25 17.61 -9.23
CA GLY A 320 32.05 18.42 -9.08
C GLY A 320 31.02 17.85 -8.09
N VAL A 321 31.21 16.66 -7.54
CA VAL A 321 30.36 16.08 -6.47
C VAL A 321 31.15 15.87 -5.17
N GLU A 322 32.35 16.41 -5.13
CA GLU A 322 33.22 16.36 -3.95
C GLU A 322 32.52 17.05 -2.78
N GLY A 323 32.46 16.35 -1.67
CA GLY A 323 31.83 16.86 -0.45
C GLY A 323 30.33 16.59 -0.30
N VAL A 324 29.64 16.04 -1.31
CA VAL A 324 28.22 15.67 -1.16
C VAL A 324 28.02 14.68 -0.01
N HIS A 325 28.93 13.72 0.18
CA HIS A 325 28.87 12.79 1.30
C HIS A 325 28.90 13.51 2.65
N ARG A 326 29.67 14.60 2.80
CA ARG A 326 29.65 15.40 4.04
C ARG A 326 28.31 16.10 4.28
N ILE A 327 27.65 16.54 3.21
CA ILE A 327 26.34 17.17 3.31
C ILE A 327 25.31 16.09 3.68
N LEU A 328 25.42 14.89 3.09
CA LEU A 328 24.56 13.75 3.44
C LEU A 328 24.78 13.28 4.88
N ASP A 329 26.04 13.20 5.35
CA ASP A 329 26.35 12.87 6.74
C ASP A 329 25.74 13.93 7.69
N ALA A 330 25.93 15.22 7.39
CA ALA A 330 25.35 16.30 8.18
C ALA A 330 23.81 16.28 8.15
N LEU A 331 23.20 15.92 7.03
CA LEU A 331 21.76 15.75 6.90
C LEU A 331 21.27 14.60 7.75
N ALA A 332 21.95 13.44 7.69
CA ALA A 332 21.63 12.25 8.49
C ALA A 332 21.74 12.54 9.99
N ASP A 333 22.79 13.26 10.43
CA ASP A 333 22.94 13.67 11.83
C ASP A 333 21.77 14.56 12.27
N ARG A 334 21.33 15.52 11.45
CA ARG A 334 20.21 16.40 11.77
C ARG A 334 18.87 15.69 11.80
N ILE A 335 18.65 14.74 10.90
CA ILE A 335 17.47 13.89 10.92
C ILE A 335 17.48 13.02 12.19
N HIS A 336 18.62 12.44 12.54
CA HIS A 336 18.77 11.66 13.77
C HIS A 336 18.50 12.51 15.03
N ASP A 337 19.04 13.72 15.09
CA ASP A 337 18.77 14.66 16.19
C ASP A 337 17.27 14.96 16.32
N LEU A 338 16.61 15.25 15.19
CA LEU A 338 15.17 15.48 15.14
C LEU A 338 14.38 14.31 15.71
N ILE A 339 14.63 13.12 15.16
CA ILE A 339 13.91 11.89 15.52
C ILE A 339 14.14 11.55 16.99
N THR A 340 15.39 11.65 17.47
CA THR A 340 15.74 11.39 18.87
C THR A 340 14.97 12.31 19.84
N HIS A 341 14.83 13.59 19.51
CA HIS A 341 14.04 14.51 20.31
C HIS A 341 12.54 14.20 20.25
N LEU A 342 12.01 13.84 19.07
CA LEU A 342 10.61 13.49 18.90
C LEU A 342 10.23 12.19 19.64
N TYR A 343 11.15 11.24 19.80
CA TYR A 343 10.95 10.06 20.64
C TYR A 343 10.74 10.40 22.12
N GLY A 344 11.21 11.55 22.58
CA GLY A 344 10.94 12.08 23.92
C GLY A 344 9.54 12.67 24.10
N ALA A 345 8.74 12.78 23.04
CA ALA A 345 7.39 13.30 23.11
C ALA A 345 6.43 12.30 23.81
N PRO A 346 5.38 12.79 24.51
CA PRO A 346 4.32 11.94 25.02
C PRO A 346 3.74 11.04 23.90
N GLU A 347 3.44 9.78 24.23
CA GLU A 347 2.98 8.77 23.25
C GLU A 347 1.82 9.27 22.40
N ALA A 348 0.82 9.91 23.02
CA ALA A 348 -0.33 10.47 22.31
C ALA A 348 0.04 11.57 21.29
N LEU A 349 1.16 12.27 21.49
CA LEU A 349 1.67 13.27 20.59
C LEU A 349 2.55 12.63 19.50
N TYR A 350 3.42 11.70 19.91
CA TYR A 350 4.30 10.97 19.01
C TYR A 350 3.50 10.23 17.93
N VAL A 351 2.44 9.53 18.32
CA VAL A 351 1.54 8.83 17.38
C VAL A 351 0.92 9.77 16.35
N GLN A 352 0.66 11.03 16.68
CA GLN A 352 0.17 12.02 15.70
C GLN A 352 1.26 12.44 14.70
N MET A 353 2.54 12.37 15.11
CA MET A 353 3.70 12.71 14.26
C MET A 353 4.25 11.52 13.47
N ASP A 354 3.75 10.31 13.69
CA ASP A 354 4.27 9.07 13.08
C ASP A 354 4.38 9.16 11.53
N ARG A 355 3.32 9.63 10.87
CA ARG A 355 3.30 9.78 9.41
C ARG A 355 4.31 10.81 8.89
N PRO A 356 4.38 12.05 9.43
CA PRO A 356 5.40 13.00 9.01
C PRO A 356 6.82 12.58 9.41
N ILE A 357 7.03 11.86 10.51
CA ILE A 357 8.34 11.30 10.88
C ILE A 357 8.78 10.28 9.83
N ALA A 358 7.92 9.32 9.49
CA ALA A 358 8.22 8.30 8.47
C ALA A 358 8.48 8.88 7.06
N ALA A 359 8.08 10.12 6.77
CA ALA A 359 8.39 10.80 5.52
C ALA A 359 9.79 11.45 5.51
N ILE A 360 10.40 11.59 6.71
CA ILE A 360 11.73 12.20 6.90
C ILE A 360 12.79 11.10 7.07
N GLU A 361 12.45 9.99 7.75
CA GLU A 361 13.26 8.78 7.85
C GLU A 361 13.51 8.14 6.46
#